data_b38aaab9b36b725218e73fa93f4f5bd5
#
_entry.id   b38aaab9b36b725218e73fa93f4f5bd5
#
_cell.length_a   1.000
_cell.length_b   1.000
_cell.length_c   1.000
_cell.angle_alpha   90.00
_cell.angle_beta   90.00
_cell.angle_gamma   90.00
#
_symmetry.space_group_name_H-M   'P 1'
#
loop_
_entity.id
_entity.type
_entity.pdbx_description
1 polymer ?
#
loop_
_entity_poly.entity_id
_entity_poly.type
_entity_poly.pdbx_seq_one_letter_code
_entity_poly.pdbx_strand_id
1 'polypeptide(L)'
;YIAFRFQFKFSVGAVSALAHDVIITLGVFSLFEIDFDLTVLAAVLAVIGYSLNDTIVVSDRIRENFRKIRKESAVAVINVSLTETLARTLVTSLTTLLVLVALFIFGGELIHGFAIALLVGVFVGTYSSIYVAANVLLLMNIAKEDLMLPVKEGVEVDELP
;
A
#
# COMPACT_ATOMS: atom_id res chain seq x y z
N TYR A 1 -8.07 2.30 -11.05
CA TYR A 1 -7.47 3.61 -10.77
C TYR A 1 -5.94 3.54 -10.73
N ILE A 2 -5.36 2.58 -9.99
CA ILE A 2 -3.90 2.41 -9.88
C ILE A 2 -3.31 2.01 -11.23
N ALA A 3 -3.98 1.15 -12.01
CA ALA A 3 -3.54 0.75 -13.35
C ALA A 3 -3.47 1.94 -14.35
N PHE A 4 -4.41 2.88 -14.23
CA PHE A 4 -4.42 4.08 -15.08
C PHE A 4 -3.43 5.15 -14.63
N ARG A 5 -3.22 5.29 -13.32
CA ARG A 5 -2.32 6.31 -12.75
C ARG A 5 -0.87 5.83 -12.67
N PHE A 6 -0.68 4.55 -12.37
CA PHE A 6 0.61 3.89 -12.27
C PHE A 6 0.72 2.82 -13.36
N GLN A 7 1.86 2.19 -13.48
CA GLN A 7 2.06 1.09 -14.42
C GLN A 7 1.46 -0.21 -13.88
N PHE A 8 1.24 -1.16 -14.78
CA PHE A 8 0.65 -2.46 -14.47
C PHE A 8 1.34 -3.18 -13.29
N LYS A 9 2.67 -3.12 -13.21
CA LYS A 9 3.45 -3.75 -12.13
C LYS A 9 3.07 -3.21 -10.73
N PHE A 10 2.88 -1.89 -10.62
CA PHE A 10 2.41 -1.28 -9.36
C PHE A 10 0.99 -1.70 -8.98
N SER A 11 0.13 -1.87 -9.97
CA SER A 11 -1.24 -2.32 -9.73
C SER A 11 -1.27 -3.75 -9.20
N VAL A 12 -0.45 -4.63 -9.76
CA VAL A 12 -0.32 -6.01 -9.25
C VAL A 12 0.21 -6.02 -7.82
N GLY A 13 1.24 -5.20 -7.53
CA GLY A 13 1.77 -5.06 -6.17
C GLY A 13 0.70 -4.61 -5.17
N ALA A 14 -0.07 -3.58 -5.52
CA ALA A 14 -1.14 -3.05 -4.68
C ALA A 14 -2.28 -4.06 -4.45
N VAL A 15 -2.73 -4.75 -5.51
CA VAL A 15 -3.80 -5.78 -5.39
C VAL A 15 -3.32 -6.97 -4.55
N SER A 16 -2.06 -7.38 -4.71
CA SER A 16 -1.47 -8.46 -3.90
C SER A 16 -1.39 -8.09 -2.41
N ALA A 17 -1.00 -6.86 -2.10
CA ALA A 17 -0.98 -6.36 -0.74
C ALA A 17 -2.39 -6.32 -0.13
N LEU A 18 -3.39 -5.84 -0.89
CA LEU A 18 -4.79 -5.85 -0.45
C LEU A 18 -5.34 -7.25 -0.20
N ALA A 19 -5.09 -8.19 -1.11
CA ALA A 19 -5.51 -9.56 -0.94
C ALA A 19 -4.90 -10.18 0.32
N HIS A 20 -3.61 -9.93 0.56
CA HIS A 20 -2.91 -10.33 1.77
C HIS A 20 -3.60 -9.76 3.04
N ASP A 21 -3.91 -8.47 3.07
CA ASP A 21 -4.50 -7.81 4.24
C ASP A 21 -5.90 -8.35 4.55
N VAL A 22 -6.72 -8.54 3.52
CA VAL A 22 -8.07 -9.10 3.67
C VAL A 22 -8.00 -10.55 4.16
N ILE A 23 -7.14 -11.37 3.56
CA ILE A 23 -6.99 -12.78 3.95
C ILE A 23 -6.55 -12.90 5.41
N ILE A 24 -5.58 -12.09 5.85
CA ILE A 24 -5.12 -12.14 7.24
C ILE A 24 -6.21 -11.64 8.19
N THR A 25 -6.91 -10.56 7.85
CA THR A 25 -7.99 -10.03 8.68
C THR A 25 -9.10 -11.07 8.85
N LEU A 26 -9.56 -11.69 7.77
CA LEU A 26 -10.54 -12.77 7.81
C LEU A 26 -10.00 -14.02 8.54
N GLY A 27 -8.72 -14.33 8.36
CA GLY A 27 -8.04 -15.42 9.06
C GLY A 27 -8.04 -15.24 10.59
N VAL A 28 -7.81 -14.01 11.06
CA VAL A 28 -7.90 -13.69 12.50
C VAL A 28 -9.32 -13.91 13.02
N PHE A 29 -10.35 -13.44 12.31
CA PHE A 29 -11.74 -13.65 12.68
C PHE A 29 -12.10 -15.14 12.75
N SER A 30 -11.64 -15.91 11.78
CA SER A 30 -11.85 -17.36 11.75
C SER A 30 -11.12 -18.08 12.88
N LEU A 31 -9.87 -17.69 13.17
CA LEU A 31 -9.02 -18.34 14.19
C LEU A 31 -9.56 -18.11 15.61
N PHE A 32 -10.08 -16.92 15.88
CA PHE A 32 -10.62 -16.55 17.19
C PHE A 32 -12.14 -16.76 17.30
N GLU A 33 -12.76 -17.35 16.27
CA GLU A 33 -14.22 -17.60 16.23
C GLU A 33 -15.05 -16.35 16.50
N ILE A 34 -14.59 -15.18 15.99
CA ILE A 34 -15.28 -13.90 16.16
C ILE A 34 -16.39 -13.81 15.15
N ASP A 35 -17.60 -13.43 15.59
CA ASP A 35 -18.76 -13.26 14.71
C ASP A 35 -18.47 -12.26 13.58
N PHE A 36 -18.83 -12.65 12.37
CA PHE A 36 -18.68 -11.82 11.18
C PHE A 36 -20.05 -11.24 10.77
N ASP A 37 -20.29 -10.02 11.17
CA ASP A 37 -21.50 -9.27 10.89
C ASP A 37 -21.31 -8.19 9.81
N LEU A 38 -22.37 -7.44 9.55
CA LEU A 38 -22.34 -6.35 8.57
C LEU A 38 -21.39 -5.21 8.97
N THR A 39 -21.21 -5.00 10.27
CA THR A 39 -20.29 -3.96 10.79
C THR A 39 -18.84 -4.35 10.55
N VAL A 40 -18.50 -5.63 10.72
CA VAL A 40 -17.19 -6.19 10.41
C VAL A 40 -16.92 -6.12 8.90
N LEU A 41 -17.90 -6.41 8.06
CA LEU A 41 -17.76 -6.23 6.61
C LEU A 41 -17.43 -4.78 6.25
N ALA A 42 -18.12 -3.81 6.86
CA ALA A 42 -17.82 -2.38 6.68
C ALA A 42 -16.40 -2.03 7.12
N ALA A 43 -15.91 -2.62 8.23
CA ALA A 43 -14.54 -2.46 8.68
C ALA A 43 -13.53 -3.00 7.67
N VAL A 44 -13.76 -4.20 7.11
CA VAL A 44 -12.88 -4.77 6.07
C VAL A 44 -12.80 -3.86 4.85
N LEU A 45 -13.92 -3.29 4.41
CA LEU A 45 -13.92 -2.31 3.31
C LEU A 45 -13.13 -1.03 3.66
N ALA A 46 -13.23 -0.57 4.91
CA ALA A 46 -12.44 0.56 5.39
C ALA A 46 -10.93 0.24 5.43
N VAL A 47 -10.55 -0.97 5.85
CA VAL A 47 -9.16 -1.47 5.82
C VAL A 47 -8.60 -1.43 4.40
N ILE A 48 -9.37 -1.89 3.41
CA ILE A 48 -8.97 -1.83 1.99
C ILE A 48 -8.64 -0.40 1.59
N GLY A 49 -9.49 0.56 1.93
CA GLY A 49 -9.25 1.98 1.63
C GLY A 49 -8.03 2.54 2.35
N TYR A 50 -7.82 2.15 3.60
CA TYR A 50 -6.67 2.58 4.40
C TYR A 50 -5.34 2.03 3.85
N SER A 51 -5.28 0.73 3.58
CA SER A 51 -4.09 0.07 3.04
C SER A 51 -3.72 0.58 1.65
N LEU A 52 -4.73 0.85 0.80
CA LEU A 52 -4.50 1.47 -0.51
C LEU A 52 -3.83 2.84 -0.40
N ASN A 53 -4.24 3.66 0.55
CA ASN A 53 -3.66 5.00 0.73
C ASN A 53 -2.15 4.93 0.99
N ASP A 54 -1.71 4.07 1.90
CA ASP A 54 -0.28 3.89 2.19
C ASP A 54 0.47 3.27 1.02
N THR A 55 -0.09 2.26 0.37
CA THR A 55 0.50 1.63 -0.81
C THR A 55 0.68 2.61 -1.97
N ILE A 56 -0.27 3.53 -2.18
CA ILE A 56 -0.18 4.59 -3.20
C ILE A 56 0.96 5.55 -2.87
N VAL A 57 1.08 5.99 -1.62
CA VAL A 57 2.16 6.91 -1.19
C VAL A 57 3.54 6.29 -1.39
N VAL A 58 3.71 5.04 -0.99
CA VAL A 58 4.97 4.29 -1.18
C VAL A 58 5.27 4.11 -2.67
N SER A 59 4.28 3.72 -3.47
CA SER A 59 4.42 3.51 -4.92
C SER A 59 4.78 4.80 -5.65
N ASP A 60 4.18 5.92 -5.27
CA ASP A 60 4.49 7.23 -5.87
C ASP A 60 5.92 7.65 -5.56
N ARG A 61 6.39 7.42 -4.33
CA ARG A 61 7.77 7.70 -3.94
C ARG A 61 8.77 6.81 -4.65
N ILE A 62 8.50 5.52 -4.78
CA ILE A 62 9.32 4.60 -5.55
C ILE A 62 9.45 5.09 -6.99
N ARG A 63 8.33 5.45 -7.62
CA ARG A 63 8.30 5.98 -8.99
C ARG A 63 9.11 7.28 -9.14
N GLU A 64 8.98 8.19 -8.18
CA GLU A 64 9.74 9.44 -8.16
C GLU A 64 11.25 9.18 -8.07
N ASN A 65 11.66 8.29 -7.14
CA ASN A 65 13.06 7.98 -6.91
C ASN A 65 13.69 7.21 -8.08
N PHE A 66 12.97 6.35 -8.77
CA PHE A 66 13.45 5.72 -10.01
C PHE A 66 13.77 6.74 -11.11
N ARG A 67 13.07 7.89 -11.14
CA ARG A 67 13.35 8.98 -12.09
C ARG A 67 14.54 9.82 -11.66
N LYS A 68 14.75 10.02 -10.35
CA LYS A 68 15.83 10.82 -9.79
C LYS A 68 17.14 10.05 -9.72
N ILE A 69 17.11 8.82 -9.22
CA ILE A 69 18.28 7.99 -8.94
C ILE A 69 18.57 7.09 -10.15
N ARG A 70 19.36 7.58 -11.09
CA ARG A 70 19.58 6.90 -12.38
C ARG A 70 20.64 5.79 -12.38
N LYS A 71 21.53 5.76 -11.38
CA LYS A 71 22.72 4.89 -11.36
C LYS A 71 22.64 3.70 -10.41
N GLU A 72 21.62 3.64 -9.55
CA GLU A 72 21.47 2.63 -8.53
C GLU A 72 20.64 1.43 -9.02
N SER A 73 20.76 0.30 -8.30
CA SER A 73 19.94 -0.90 -8.54
C SER A 73 18.48 -0.67 -8.11
N ALA A 74 17.54 -1.45 -8.67
CA ALA A 74 16.14 -1.36 -8.29
C ALA A 74 15.93 -1.55 -6.77
N VAL A 75 16.66 -2.49 -6.16
CA VAL A 75 16.62 -2.74 -4.71
C VAL A 75 17.05 -1.51 -3.91
N ALA A 76 18.13 -0.85 -4.32
CA ALA A 76 18.63 0.35 -3.63
C ALA A 76 17.61 1.50 -3.73
N VAL A 77 17.01 1.72 -4.90
CA VAL A 77 15.98 2.76 -5.12
C VAL A 77 14.74 2.50 -4.27
N ILE A 78 14.27 1.24 -4.20
CA ILE A 78 13.13 0.87 -3.37
C ILE A 78 13.45 1.08 -1.89
N ASN A 79 14.63 0.64 -1.40
CA ASN A 79 15.02 0.83 -0.01
C ASN A 79 15.09 2.31 0.40
N VAL A 80 15.65 3.17 -0.45
CA VAL A 80 15.66 4.63 -0.21
C VAL A 80 14.21 5.15 -0.13
N SER A 81 13.35 4.76 -1.06
CA SER A 81 11.96 5.20 -1.12
C SER A 81 11.17 4.78 0.11
N LEU A 82 11.36 3.54 0.56
CA LEU A 82 10.73 3.02 1.79
C LEU A 82 11.21 3.80 3.01
N THR A 83 12.52 4.06 3.12
CA THR A 83 13.08 4.83 4.23
C THR A 83 12.51 6.25 4.30
N GLU A 84 12.36 6.92 3.16
CA GLU A 84 11.82 8.28 3.08
C GLU A 84 10.33 8.36 3.45
N THR A 85 9.55 7.30 3.18
CA THR A 85 8.12 7.25 3.50
C THR A 85 7.82 6.65 4.86
N LEU A 86 8.77 5.92 5.46
CA LEU A 86 8.59 5.15 6.69
C LEU A 86 8.06 5.99 7.86
N ALA A 87 8.66 7.14 8.11
CA ALA A 87 8.26 8.01 9.21
C ALA A 87 6.81 8.47 9.07
N ARG A 88 6.40 8.83 7.86
CA ARG A 88 5.01 9.24 7.57
C ARG A 88 4.05 8.06 7.80
N THR A 89 4.33 6.91 7.21
CA THR A 89 3.50 5.70 7.34
C THR A 89 3.37 5.27 8.80
N LEU A 90 4.47 5.26 9.57
CA LEU A 90 4.42 4.90 10.98
C LEU A 90 3.63 5.90 11.83
N VAL A 91 3.78 7.21 11.61
CA VAL A 91 3.03 8.22 12.35
C VAL A 91 1.54 8.12 12.05
N THR A 92 1.15 8.01 10.78
CA THR A 92 -0.27 7.87 10.40
C THR A 92 -0.88 6.58 10.96
N SER A 93 -0.17 5.47 10.89
CA SER A 93 -0.65 4.19 11.42
C SER A 93 -0.74 4.21 12.94
N LEU A 94 0.26 4.76 13.62
CA LEU A 94 0.26 4.84 15.08
C LEU A 94 -0.88 5.72 15.61
N THR A 95 -1.11 6.88 15.00
CA THR A 95 -2.22 7.76 15.37
C THR A 95 -3.58 7.12 15.14
N THR A 96 -3.75 6.41 14.02
CA THR A 96 -4.96 5.65 13.73
C THR A 96 -5.15 4.51 14.73
N LEU A 97 -4.10 3.74 15.02
CA LEU A 97 -4.16 2.66 16.01
C LEU A 97 -4.53 3.16 17.41
N LEU A 98 -4.04 4.33 17.83
CA LEU A 98 -4.43 4.93 19.11
C LEU A 98 -5.94 5.22 19.18
N VAL A 99 -6.51 5.78 18.11
CA VAL A 99 -7.96 6.02 18.03
C VAL A 99 -8.74 4.70 18.04
N LEU A 100 -8.26 3.69 17.32
CA LEU A 100 -8.91 2.38 17.25
C LEU A 100 -8.84 1.62 18.57
N VAL A 101 -7.75 1.75 19.32
CA VAL A 101 -7.64 1.20 20.68
C VAL A 101 -8.64 1.89 21.62
N ALA A 102 -8.77 3.21 21.53
CA ALA A 102 -9.79 3.93 22.29
C ALA A 102 -11.20 3.47 21.91
N LEU A 103 -11.47 3.28 20.62
CA LEU A 103 -12.74 2.75 20.12
C LEU A 103 -13.00 1.33 20.64
N PHE A 104 -11.99 0.47 20.66
CA PHE A 104 -12.08 -0.89 21.18
C PHE A 104 -12.43 -0.92 22.66
N ILE A 105 -11.83 -0.02 23.48
CA ILE A 105 -12.04 0.02 24.92
C ILE A 105 -13.40 0.66 25.28
N PHE A 106 -13.78 1.74 24.60
CA PHE A 106 -14.91 2.59 24.96
C PHE A 106 -16.13 2.43 24.03
N GLY A 107 -16.01 1.72 22.91
CA GLY A 107 -17.02 1.66 21.86
C GLY A 107 -18.23 0.75 22.16
N GLY A 108 -18.14 -0.10 23.18
CA GLY A 108 -19.21 -1.05 23.55
C GLY A 108 -19.29 -2.27 22.62
N GLU A 109 -20.17 -3.21 22.98
CA GLU A 109 -20.27 -4.54 22.32
C GLU A 109 -20.62 -4.46 20.83
N LEU A 110 -21.49 -3.52 20.43
CA LEU A 110 -21.99 -3.42 19.05
C LEU A 110 -20.91 -3.11 18.02
N ILE A 111 -19.85 -2.40 18.43
CA ILE A 111 -18.76 -2.01 17.53
C ILE A 111 -17.45 -2.71 17.85
N HIS A 112 -17.48 -3.68 18.76
CA HIS A 112 -16.27 -4.39 19.19
C HIS A 112 -15.63 -5.17 18.02
N GLY A 113 -16.43 -5.95 17.28
CA GLY A 113 -15.97 -6.67 16.09
C GLY A 113 -15.42 -5.71 15.01
N PHE A 114 -16.09 -4.58 14.78
CA PHE A 114 -15.63 -3.52 13.90
C PHE A 114 -14.26 -2.97 14.31
N ALA A 115 -14.08 -2.67 15.60
CA ALA A 115 -12.82 -2.15 16.13
C ALA A 115 -11.68 -3.18 15.99
N ILE A 116 -11.94 -4.46 16.25
CA ILE A 116 -10.96 -5.54 16.06
C ILE A 116 -10.54 -5.65 14.60
N ALA A 117 -11.49 -5.65 13.67
CA ALA A 117 -11.20 -5.75 12.25
C ALA A 117 -10.31 -4.59 11.77
N LEU A 118 -10.62 -3.37 12.22
CA LEU A 118 -9.80 -2.19 11.90
C LEU A 118 -8.41 -2.25 12.54
N LEU A 119 -8.30 -2.65 13.82
CA LEU A 119 -7.01 -2.78 14.50
C LEU A 119 -6.10 -3.76 13.78
N VAL A 120 -6.60 -4.96 13.50
CA VAL A 120 -5.86 -5.99 12.75
C VAL A 120 -5.54 -5.48 11.35
N GLY A 121 -6.52 -4.95 10.63
CA GLY A 121 -6.36 -4.51 9.26
C GLY A 121 -5.38 -3.36 9.09
N VAL A 122 -5.40 -2.35 9.97
CA VAL A 122 -4.45 -1.23 9.94
C VAL A 122 -3.03 -1.70 10.27
N PHE A 123 -2.88 -2.57 11.26
CA PHE A 123 -1.58 -3.12 11.63
C PHE A 123 -0.97 -3.94 10.49
N VAL A 124 -1.75 -4.88 9.93
CA VAL A 124 -1.34 -5.73 8.81
C VAL A 124 -1.11 -4.90 7.54
N GLY A 125 -2.00 -3.94 7.25
CA GLY A 125 -1.91 -3.05 6.09
C GLY A 125 -0.66 -2.16 6.12
N THR A 126 -0.28 -1.68 7.30
CA THR A 126 0.99 -0.94 7.46
C THR A 126 2.19 -1.81 7.11
N TYR A 127 2.21 -3.06 7.56
CA TYR A 127 3.27 -3.99 7.21
C TYR A 127 3.27 -4.32 5.72
N SER A 128 2.10 -4.62 5.14
CA SER A 128 1.98 -5.05 3.75
C SER A 128 2.32 -3.94 2.75
N SER A 129 1.95 -2.69 3.05
CA SER A 129 2.29 -1.54 2.20
C SER A 129 3.81 -1.32 2.07
N ILE A 130 4.57 -1.66 3.12
CA ILE A 130 6.02 -1.52 3.13
C ILE A 130 6.71 -2.75 2.51
N TYR A 131 6.32 -3.96 2.94
CA TYR A 131 7.05 -5.18 2.59
C TYR A 131 6.40 -5.95 1.44
N VAL A 132 5.10 -6.19 1.46
CA VAL A 132 4.44 -7.04 0.45
C VAL A 132 4.43 -6.33 -0.90
N ALA A 133 3.99 -5.09 -0.96
CA ALA A 133 3.96 -4.32 -2.20
C ALA A 133 5.35 -4.16 -2.81
N ALA A 134 6.37 -3.83 -2.00
CA ALA A 134 7.75 -3.67 -2.44
C ALA A 134 8.35 -4.99 -2.97
N ASN A 135 8.12 -6.11 -2.27
CA ASN A 135 8.62 -7.42 -2.70
C ASN A 135 7.97 -7.89 -4.01
N VAL A 136 6.67 -7.67 -4.18
CA VAL A 136 5.99 -8.00 -5.45
C VAL A 136 6.59 -7.18 -6.61
N LEU A 137 6.89 -5.91 -6.42
CA LEU A 137 7.57 -5.08 -7.43
C LEU A 137 8.96 -5.63 -7.79
N LEU A 138 9.72 -6.09 -6.80
CA LEU A 138 11.03 -6.71 -7.03
C LEU A 138 10.89 -8.04 -7.79
N LEU A 139 9.93 -8.90 -7.41
CA LEU A 139 9.66 -10.16 -8.10
C LEU A 139 9.23 -9.96 -9.55
N MET A 140 8.54 -8.87 -9.85
CA MET A 140 8.16 -8.49 -11.22
C MET A 140 9.31 -7.83 -12.00
N ASN A 141 10.51 -7.79 -11.46
CA ASN A 141 11.68 -7.16 -12.07
C ASN A 141 11.37 -5.75 -12.58
N ILE A 142 10.94 -4.88 -11.66
CA ILE A 142 10.70 -3.48 -12.00
C ILE A 142 12.00 -2.85 -12.50
N ALA A 143 11.96 -2.26 -13.68
CA ALA A 143 13.11 -1.63 -14.31
C ALA A 143 12.81 -0.16 -14.62
N LYS A 144 13.85 0.62 -14.89
CA LYS A 144 13.73 2.04 -15.24
C LYS A 144 12.96 2.26 -16.52
N GLU A 145 13.10 1.34 -17.46
CA GLU A 145 12.40 1.37 -18.76
C GLU A 145 10.90 1.32 -18.57
N ASP A 146 10.41 0.59 -17.57
CA ASP A 146 8.99 0.54 -17.21
C ASP A 146 8.43 1.90 -16.77
N LEU A 147 9.29 2.83 -16.35
CA LEU A 147 8.92 4.12 -15.76
C LEU A 147 9.21 5.31 -16.66
N MET A 148 9.89 5.07 -17.79
CA MET A 148 10.05 6.07 -18.83
C MET A 148 8.75 6.17 -19.62
N LEU A 149 8.29 7.41 -19.87
CA LEU A 149 7.28 7.64 -20.90
C LEU A 149 7.85 7.12 -22.23
N PRO A 150 7.06 6.41 -23.05
CA PRO A 150 7.51 6.03 -24.37
C PRO A 150 7.98 7.32 -25.07
N VAL A 151 9.25 7.34 -25.47
CA VAL A 151 9.75 8.40 -26.33
C VAL A 151 8.89 8.30 -27.59
N LYS A 152 8.11 9.32 -27.88
CA LYS A 152 7.43 9.43 -29.18
C LYS A 152 8.55 9.48 -30.22
N GLU A 153 8.80 8.37 -30.88
CA GLU A 153 9.56 8.35 -32.11
C GLU A 153 8.83 9.30 -33.07
N GLY A 154 9.43 10.44 -33.39
CA GLY A 154 8.87 11.38 -34.35
C GLY A 154 8.84 12.85 -33.97
N VAL A 155 9.59 13.31 -32.98
CA VAL A 155 9.94 14.72 -32.91
C VAL A 155 11.27 14.87 -33.66
N GLU A 156 11.20 15.05 -34.97
CA GLU A 156 12.27 15.69 -35.72
C GLU A 156 12.58 17.00 -35.04
N VAL A 157 13.79 17.14 -34.53
CA VAL A 157 14.33 18.42 -34.12
C VAL A 157 14.45 19.25 -35.39
N ASP A 158 13.51 20.14 -35.62
CA ASP A 158 13.63 21.15 -36.66
C ASP A 158 14.91 21.94 -36.34
N GLU A 159 15.97 21.58 -37.06
CA GLU A 159 17.17 22.41 -37.16
C GLU A 159 16.76 23.66 -37.95
N LEU A 160 16.37 24.69 -37.27
CA LEU A 160 16.23 26.00 -37.85
C LEU A 160 17.62 26.60 -38.07
N PRO A 161 17.88 27.20 -39.25
CA PRO A 161 19.18 27.72 -39.65
C PRO A 161 19.61 28.96 -38.84
#